data_a71abb82990ab106d7c82d04f0f01ccd
#
_entry.id   a71abb82990ab106d7c82d04f0f01ccd
#
_cell.length_a   1.000
_cell.length_b   1.000
_cell.length_c   1.000
_cell.angle_alpha   90.00
_cell.angle_beta   90.00
_cell.angle_gamma   90.00
#
_symmetry.space_group_name_H-M   'P 1'
#
loop_
_entity.id
_entity.type
_entity.pdbx_description
1 polymer ?
#
loop_
_entity_poly.entity_id
_entity_poly.type
_entity_poly.pdbx_seq_one_letter_code
_entity_poly.pdbx_strand_id
1 'polypeptide(L)'
;MNTKILDQLEFNKVKDQFTEYLQTEQAQAELRDLVPMTNPERIQNQFTEIQEMSEIFVEHHGFAIGSLRDISEPLRRLELDADLNIQELIAIKKVLQASADLSRFYADLENVELIALKRLFEKIEAFPSLQGSLQSINDGGFIEHFASPELQNIRRQLKACDDAIRQTLQDILKKSGHMLAENLIASRNGRSVLPVKNTYSNRIAGVVHDI
;
A
#
# COMPACT_ATOMS: atom_id res chain seq x y z
N MET A 1 28.50 22.74 15.25
CA MET A 1 29.71 22.66 14.39
C MET A 1 29.51 23.60 13.21
N ASN A 2 30.54 24.27 12.69
CA ASN A 2 30.39 25.24 11.60
C ASN A 2 30.12 24.49 10.28
N THR A 3 29.07 24.87 9.55
CA THR A 3 28.70 24.26 8.25
C THR A 3 29.83 24.24 7.24
N LYS A 4 30.67 25.29 7.21
CA LYS A 4 31.88 25.33 6.34
C LYS A 4 32.85 24.20 6.60
N ILE A 5 32.97 23.75 7.86
CA ILE A 5 33.89 22.63 8.20
C ILE A 5 33.27 21.31 7.71
N LEU A 6 31.97 21.15 7.84
CA LEU A 6 31.27 19.95 7.33
C LEU A 6 31.34 19.83 5.82
N ASP A 7 31.27 20.95 5.11
CA ASP A 7 31.43 21.00 3.65
C ASP A 7 32.88 20.68 3.23
N GLN A 8 33.90 21.21 3.95
CA GLN A 8 35.29 20.87 3.70
C GLN A 8 35.62 19.40 3.95
N LEU A 9 34.94 18.77 4.93
CA LEU A 9 35.07 17.35 5.24
C LEU A 9 34.20 16.47 4.33
N GLU A 10 33.47 17.06 3.39
CA GLU A 10 32.57 16.35 2.48
C GLU A 10 31.49 15.52 3.22
N PHE A 11 31.12 15.93 4.43
CA PHE A 11 30.20 15.18 5.29
C PHE A 11 28.86 14.89 4.63
N ASN A 12 28.35 15.82 3.82
CA ASN A 12 27.11 15.62 3.07
C ASN A 12 27.26 14.51 2.00
N LYS A 13 28.41 14.41 1.34
CA LYS A 13 28.68 13.30 0.39
C LYS A 13 28.68 11.94 1.09
N VAL A 14 29.21 11.88 2.31
CA VAL A 14 29.14 10.65 3.12
C VAL A 14 27.69 10.31 3.46
N LYS A 15 26.87 11.29 3.88
CA LYS A 15 25.45 11.06 4.13
C LYS A 15 24.72 10.55 2.89
N ASP A 16 24.99 11.13 1.74
CA ASP A 16 24.34 10.74 0.48
C ASP A 16 24.58 9.25 0.14
N GLN A 17 25.75 8.70 0.48
CA GLN A 17 26.05 7.28 0.29
C GLN A 17 25.20 6.35 1.16
N PHE A 18 24.69 6.83 2.30
CA PHE A 18 23.80 6.04 3.17
C PHE A 18 22.35 6.08 2.73
N THR A 19 21.96 7.03 1.88
CA THR A 19 20.55 7.23 1.49
C THR A 19 19.95 5.99 0.82
N GLU A 20 20.73 5.27 0.02
CA GLU A 20 20.28 4.07 -0.69
C GLU A 20 19.96 2.87 0.25
N TYR A 21 20.52 2.87 1.47
CA TYR A 21 20.26 1.83 2.46
C TYR A 21 19.04 2.12 3.35
N LEU A 22 18.48 3.34 3.27
CA LEU A 22 17.37 3.75 4.13
C LEU A 22 16.02 3.47 3.47
N GLN A 23 15.24 2.61 4.11
CA GLN A 23 13.98 2.11 3.57
C GLN A 23 12.76 2.95 3.96
N THR A 24 12.88 3.84 4.95
CA THR A 24 11.77 4.65 5.45
C THR A 24 12.00 6.14 5.21
N GLU A 25 10.93 6.89 4.96
CA GLU A 25 10.99 8.35 4.79
C GLU A 25 11.53 9.05 6.04
N GLN A 26 11.18 8.54 7.23
CA GLN A 26 11.64 9.09 8.50
C GLN A 26 13.16 8.91 8.68
N ALA A 27 13.71 7.72 8.40
CA ALA A 27 15.15 7.48 8.47
C ALA A 27 15.92 8.36 7.48
N GLN A 28 15.37 8.60 6.28
CA GLN A 28 15.95 9.54 5.31
C GLN A 28 15.92 10.99 5.82
N ALA A 29 14.84 11.40 6.50
CA ALA A 29 14.77 12.72 7.13
C ALA A 29 15.79 12.87 8.26
N GLU A 30 15.88 11.87 9.15
CA GLU A 30 16.89 11.85 10.22
C GLU A 30 18.32 11.90 9.70
N LEU A 31 18.63 11.18 8.61
CA LEU A 31 19.93 11.25 7.96
C LEU A 31 20.23 12.66 7.41
N ARG A 32 19.25 13.31 6.79
CA ARG A 32 19.43 14.69 6.30
C ARG A 32 19.79 15.65 7.43
N ASP A 33 19.15 15.51 8.59
CA ASP A 33 19.33 16.36 9.76
C ASP A 33 20.51 15.94 10.65
N LEU A 34 21.16 14.80 10.32
CA LEU A 34 22.27 14.27 11.07
C LEU A 34 23.45 15.26 11.10
N VAL A 35 23.92 15.55 12.28
CA VAL A 35 25.11 16.36 12.55
C VAL A 35 26.06 15.61 13.49
N PRO A 36 27.35 15.89 13.44
CA PRO A 36 28.32 15.27 14.34
C PRO A 36 27.99 15.56 15.80
N MET A 37 28.04 14.54 16.63
CA MET A 37 27.80 14.62 18.07
C MET A 37 29.10 14.81 18.83
N THR A 38 28.97 15.46 20.01
CA THR A 38 30.10 15.75 20.90
C THR A 38 29.91 15.17 22.31
N ASN A 39 28.73 14.64 22.63
CA ASN A 39 28.46 14.02 23.91
C ASN A 39 28.97 12.57 23.94
N PRO A 40 29.97 12.22 24.77
CA PRO A 40 30.59 10.89 24.77
C PRO A 40 29.60 9.77 25.12
N GLU A 41 28.67 9.99 26.06
CA GLU A 41 27.70 8.97 26.46
C GLU A 41 26.73 8.65 25.31
N ARG A 42 26.24 9.68 24.60
CA ARG A 42 25.37 9.47 23.44
C ARG A 42 26.09 8.75 22.32
N ILE A 43 27.38 9.09 22.07
CA ILE A 43 28.20 8.42 21.08
C ILE A 43 28.37 6.95 21.46
N GLN A 44 28.70 6.65 22.72
CA GLN A 44 28.88 5.27 23.20
C GLN A 44 27.58 4.45 23.06
N ASN A 45 26.44 5.04 23.43
CA ASN A 45 25.15 4.37 23.29
C ASN A 45 24.84 4.03 21.82
N GLN A 46 25.12 4.94 20.90
CA GLN A 46 24.92 4.65 19.46
C GLN A 46 25.88 3.57 18.94
N PHE A 47 27.12 3.54 19.39
CA PHE A 47 28.00 2.43 19.05
C PHE A 47 27.49 1.10 19.58
N THR A 48 26.92 1.06 20.77
CA THR A 48 26.29 -0.15 21.32
C THR A 48 25.08 -0.56 20.47
N GLU A 49 24.20 0.39 20.10
CA GLU A 49 23.05 0.12 19.20
C GLU A 49 23.50 -0.45 17.84
N ILE A 50 24.56 0.11 17.25
CA ILE A 50 25.11 -0.37 15.97
C ILE A 50 25.70 -1.78 16.14
N GLN A 51 26.42 -2.02 17.22
CA GLN A 51 27.00 -3.34 17.49
C GLN A 51 25.92 -4.39 17.66
N GLU A 52 24.92 -4.14 18.53
CA GLU A 52 23.79 -5.05 18.75
C GLU A 52 23.03 -5.31 17.45
N MET A 53 22.79 -4.28 16.64
CA MET A 53 22.15 -4.45 15.34
C MET A 53 23.00 -5.29 14.39
N SER A 54 24.34 -5.11 14.40
CA SER A 54 25.25 -5.91 13.57
C SER A 54 25.23 -7.38 13.96
N GLU A 55 25.16 -7.68 15.25
CA GLU A 55 25.04 -9.05 15.77
C GLU A 55 23.72 -9.68 15.30
N ILE A 56 22.59 -8.96 15.39
CA ILE A 56 21.30 -9.39 14.86
C ILE A 56 21.39 -9.72 13.35
N PHE A 57 22.07 -8.88 12.57
CA PHE A 57 22.21 -9.14 11.13
C PHE A 57 23.07 -10.36 10.82
N VAL A 58 24.11 -10.61 11.60
CA VAL A 58 25.00 -11.76 11.42
C VAL A 58 24.33 -13.06 11.84
N GLU A 59 23.68 -13.08 12.99
CA GLU A 59 23.13 -14.30 13.59
C GLU A 59 21.74 -14.65 13.07
N HIS A 60 20.90 -13.65 12.82
CA HIS A 60 19.48 -13.80 12.43
C HIS A 60 19.18 -13.32 11.03
N HIS A 61 20.20 -12.99 10.21
CA HIS A 61 20.06 -12.47 8.84
C HIS A 61 19.24 -11.16 8.74
N GLY A 62 19.09 -10.46 9.88
CA GLY A 62 18.35 -9.22 9.98
C GLY A 62 16.83 -9.39 9.84
N PHE A 63 16.16 -8.28 9.60
CA PHE A 63 14.72 -8.23 9.34
C PHE A 63 14.42 -7.20 8.26
N ALA A 64 13.33 -7.39 7.53
CA ALA A 64 12.89 -6.46 6.51
C ALA A 64 11.74 -5.59 7.05
N ILE A 65 11.98 -4.28 7.19
CA ILE A 65 10.92 -3.32 7.54
C ILE A 65 10.07 -2.96 6.32
N GLY A 66 10.67 -3.04 5.12
CA GLY A 66 10.07 -2.58 3.88
C GLY A 66 10.05 -1.05 3.77
N SER A 67 9.52 -0.55 2.67
CA SER A 67 9.37 0.89 2.46
C SER A 67 8.14 1.40 3.20
N LEU A 68 8.35 2.11 4.30
CA LEU A 68 7.29 2.74 5.09
C LEU A 68 7.24 4.23 4.80
N ARG A 69 6.01 4.74 4.61
CA ARG A 69 5.73 6.17 4.53
C ARG A 69 5.51 6.74 5.92
N ASP A 70 5.77 8.02 6.07
CA ASP A 70 5.39 8.74 7.28
C ASP A 70 3.85 8.85 7.38
N ILE A 71 3.30 8.39 8.50
CA ILE A 71 1.87 8.43 8.80
C ILE A 71 1.51 9.46 9.87
N SER A 72 2.45 10.29 10.29
CA SER A 72 2.24 11.27 11.37
C SER A 72 1.14 12.28 11.04
N GLU A 73 1.13 12.80 9.81
CA GLU A 73 0.11 13.75 9.37
C GLU A 73 -1.28 13.12 9.20
N PRO A 74 -1.45 11.94 8.60
CA PRO A 74 -2.71 11.19 8.65
C PRO A 74 -3.24 10.97 10.07
N LEU A 75 -2.39 10.55 11.00
CA LEU A 75 -2.79 10.34 12.40
C LEU A 75 -3.22 11.64 13.08
N ARG A 76 -2.47 12.73 12.87
CA ARG A 76 -2.84 14.05 13.40
C ARG A 76 -4.20 14.53 12.89
N ARG A 77 -4.53 14.26 11.63
CA ARG A 77 -5.85 14.59 11.05
C ARG A 77 -6.96 13.73 11.64
N LEU A 78 -6.70 12.45 11.92
CA LEU A 78 -7.66 11.59 12.62
C LEU A 78 -8.00 12.11 14.02
N GLU A 79 -7.02 12.65 14.77
CA GLU A 79 -7.25 13.29 16.07
C GLU A 79 -8.20 14.51 15.99
N LEU A 80 -8.36 15.08 14.78
CA LEU A 80 -9.26 16.18 14.48
C LEU A 80 -10.56 15.70 13.77
N ASP A 81 -10.92 14.42 13.90
CA ASP A 81 -12.09 13.79 13.29
C ASP A 81 -12.13 13.89 11.73
N ALA A 82 -10.98 14.03 11.09
CA ALA A 82 -10.90 14.03 9.63
C ALA A 82 -10.85 12.60 9.05
N ASP A 83 -11.41 12.43 7.85
CA ASP A 83 -11.36 11.17 7.13
C ASP A 83 -9.97 10.89 6.52
N LEU A 84 -9.63 9.62 6.40
CA LEU A 84 -8.45 9.15 5.69
C LEU A 84 -8.81 8.66 4.29
N ASN A 85 -7.94 8.95 3.34
CA ASN A 85 -8.04 8.37 2.00
C ASN A 85 -7.44 6.95 1.95
N ILE A 86 -7.72 6.25 0.85
CA ILE A 86 -7.31 4.84 0.68
C ILE A 86 -5.79 4.65 0.73
N GLN A 87 -5.00 5.62 0.24
CA GLN A 87 -3.53 5.53 0.24
C GLN A 87 -2.96 5.70 1.65
N GLU A 88 -3.58 6.54 2.46
CA GLU A 88 -3.24 6.71 3.87
C GLU A 88 -3.58 5.45 4.69
N LEU A 89 -4.72 4.83 4.41
CA LEU A 89 -5.08 3.55 5.02
C LEU A 89 -4.10 2.43 4.65
N ILE A 90 -3.63 2.38 3.41
CA ILE A 90 -2.60 1.43 2.98
C ILE A 90 -1.26 1.72 3.68
N ALA A 91 -0.88 2.98 3.83
CA ALA A 91 0.34 3.34 4.55
C ALA A 91 0.28 2.90 6.03
N ILE A 92 -0.84 3.15 6.70
CA ILE A 92 -1.09 2.69 8.08
C ILE A 92 -1.07 1.15 8.15
N LYS A 93 -1.74 0.45 7.23
CA LYS A 93 -1.72 -1.01 7.15
C LYS A 93 -0.29 -1.56 7.07
N LYS A 94 0.58 -0.95 6.26
CA LYS A 94 1.99 -1.35 6.13
C LYS A 94 2.78 -1.13 7.43
N VAL A 95 2.56 0.00 8.11
CA VAL A 95 3.19 0.27 9.41
C VAL A 95 2.74 -0.74 10.45
N LEU A 96 1.44 -1.07 10.52
CA LEU A 96 0.91 -2.08 11.43
C LEU A 96 1.49 -3.47 11.14
N GLN A 97 1.66 -3.82 9.86
CA GLN A 97 2.28 -5.10 9.48
C GLN A 97 3.74 -5.14 9.93
N ALA A 98 4.52 -4.09 9.63
CA ALA A 98 5.92 -4.01 10.06
C ALA A 98 6.07 -4.06 11.58
N SER A 99 5.18 -3.38 12.32
CA SER A 99 5.14 -3.43 13.78
C SER A 99 4.89 -4.85 14.31
N ALA A 100 3.93 -5.58 13.73
CA ALA A 100 3.64 -6.96 14.12
C ALA A 100 4.80 -7.91 13.78
N ASP A 101 5.44 -7.74 12.63
CA ASP A 101 6.57 -8.56 12.20
C ASP A 101 7.81 -8.31 13.07
N LEU A 102 8.10 -7.04 13.40
CA LEU A 102 9.18 -6.69 14.32
C LEU A 102 8.93 -7.18 15.75
N SER A 103 7.70 -7.07 16.23
CA SER A 103 7.33 -7.56 17.56
C SER A 103 7.52 -9.09 17.64
N ARG A 104 7.14 -9.81 16.59
CA ARG A 104 7.36 -11.28 16.50
C ARG A 104 8.85 -11.58 16.39
N PHE A 105 9.57 -10.89 15.52
CA PHE A 105 11.01 -11.05 15.38
C PHE A 105 11.72 -10.88 16.72
N TYR A 106 11.39 -9.82 17.48
CA TYR A 106 11.96 -9.57 18.81
C TYR A 106 11.64 -10.70 19.81
N ALA A 107 10.41 -11.22 19.78
CA ALA A 107 10.03 -12.35 20.64
C ALA A 107 10.78 -13.66 20.31
N ASP A 108 11.19 -13.83 19.05
CA ASP A 108 11.89 -15.01 18.55
C ASP A 108 13.44 -14.87 18.65
N LEU A 109 13.95 -13.69 19.09
CA LEU A 109 15.38 -13.48 19.27
C LEU A 109 15.90 -14.34 20.44
N GLU A 110 16.72 -15.32 20.13
CA GLU A 110 17.40 -16.17 21.10
C GLU A 110 18.91 -15.82 21.13
N ASN A 111 19.52 -15.92 22.31
CA ASN A 111 20.97 -15.79 22.51
C ASN A 111 21.59 -14.41 22.17
N VAL A 112 20.77 -13.36 22.01
CA VAL A 112 21.25 -11.99 21.81
C VAL A 112 20.94 -11.17 23.06
N GLU A 113 21.98 -10.67 23.73
CA GLU A 113 21.81 -9.77 24.86
C GLU A 113 21.71 -8.33 24.36
N LEU A 114 20.48 -7.78 24.36
CA LEU A 114 20.22 -6.41 23.97
C LEU A 114 20.20 -5.49 25.19
N ILE A 115 21.02 -4.47 25.19
CA ILE A 115 21.11 -3.43 26.23
C ILE A 115 20.53 -2.11 25.71
N ALA A 116 21.01 -1.66 24.56
CA ALA A 116 20.62 -0.37 23.97
C ALA A 116 19.34 -0.51 23.12
N LEU A 117 19.24 -1.52 22.27
CA LEU A 117 18.10 -1.74 21.39
C LEU A 117 16.87 -2.29 22.11
N LYS A 118 17.03 -2.95 23.28
CA LYS A 118 15.93 -3.49 24.06
C LYS A 118 14.80 -2.47 24.27
N ARG A 119 15.13 -1.24 24.67
CA ARG A 119 14.16 -0.19 24.89
C ARG A 119 13.40 0.23 23.62
N LEU A 120 13.99 0.06 22.45
CA LEU A 120 13.33 0.36 21.18
C LEU A 120 12.35 -0.76 20.81
N PHE A 121 12.79 -2.01 20.91
CA PHE A 121 11.93 -3.18 20.63
C PHE A 121 10.74 -3.28 21.60
N GLU A 122 10.94 -3.03 22.90
CA GLU A 122 9.88 -3.06 23.91
C GLU A 122 8.78 -1.99 23.70
N LYS A 123 9.05 -0.96 22.90
CA LYS A 123 8.05 0.04 22.53
C LYS A 123 7.22 -0.31 21.31
N ILE A 124 7.62 -1.37 20.59
CA ILE A 124 6.93 -1.79 19.39
C ILE A 124 5.75 -2.67 19.80
N GLU A 125 4.54 -2.20 19.54
CA GLU A 125 3.32 -2.91 19.85
C GLU A 125 2.64 -3.42 18.58
N ALA A 126 2.12 -4.64 18.63
CA ALA A 126 1.27 -5.18 17.58
C ALA A 126 -0.21 -4.86 17.85
N PHE A 127 -0.97 -4.49 16.82
CA PHE A 127 -2.39 -4.16 16.90
C PHE A 127 -3.24 -5.11 16.04
N PRO A 128 -3.43 -6.39 16.46
CA PRO A 128 -4.05 -7.42 15.61
C PRO A 128 -5.46 -7.09 15.18
N SER A 129 -6.25 -6.48 16.06
CA SER A 129 -7.65 -6.10 15.77
C SER A 129 -7.71 -5.04 14.66
N LEU A 130 -6.89 -4.00 14.75
CA LEU A 130 -6.82 -2.94 13.76
C LEU A 130 -6.26 -3.46 12.42
N GLN A 131 -5.23 -4.28 12.50
CA GLN A 131 -4.66 -4.95 11.33
C GLN A 131 -5.69 -5.81 10.61
N GLY A 132 -6.49 -6.58 11.36
CA GLY A 132 -7.60 -7.37 10.83
C GLY A 132 -8.65 -6.52 10.11
N SER A 133 -9.00 -5.36 10.66
CA SER A 133 -9.95 -4.44 10.04
C SER A 133 -9.45 -3.89 8.69
N LEU A 134 -8.15 -3.66 8.56
CA LEU A 134 -7.54 -3.13 7.33
C LEU A 134 -7.19 -4.22 6.29
N GLN A 135 -7.35 -5.51 6.60
CA GLN A 135 -7.15 -6.60 5.64
C GLN A 135 -8.09 -6.54 4.44
N SER A 136 -9.25 -5.92 4.62
CA SER A 136 -10.23 -5.72 3.54
C SER A 136 -9.77 -4.74 2.46
N ILE A 137 -8.65 -4.05 2.65
CA ILE A 137 -8.03 -3.15 1.67
C ILE A 137 -6.80 -3.83 1.11
N ASN A 138 -6.77 -4.06 -0.22
CA ASN A 138 -5.57 -4.59 -0.87
C ASN A 138 -4.57 -3.48 -1.21
N ASP A 139 -3.35 -3.89 -1.59
CA ASP A 139 -2.26 -2.93 -1.87
C ASP A 139 -2.49 -2.10 -3.15
N GLY A 140 -3.42 -2.52 -4.01
CA GLY A 140 -3.88 -1.75 -5.17
C GLY A 140 -4.93 -0.68 -4.83
N GLY A 141 -5.34 -0.57 -3.56
CA GLY A 141 -6.34 0.41 -3.12
C GLY A 141 -7.79 -0.01 -3.40
N PHE A 142 -8.03 -1.28 -3.63
CA PHE A 142 -9.39 -1.81 -3.79
C PHE A 142 -9.87 -2.45 -2.49
N ILE A 143 -11.16 -2.23 -2.19
CA ILE A 143 -11.81 -2.90 -1.08
C ILE A 143 -12.17 -4.32 -1.51
N GLU A 144 -11.74 -5.31 -0.75
CA GLU A 144 -11.97 -6.72 -1.05
C GLU A 144 -13.46 -7.11 -0.93
N HIS A 145 -13.82 -8.22 -1.56
CA HIS A 145 -15.21 -8.69 -1.57
C HIS A 145 -15.78 -9.01 -0.18
N PHE A 146 -14.91 -9.47 0.71
CA PHE A 146 -15.25 -9.88 2.06
C PHE A 146 -15.33 -8.73 3.07
N ALA A 147 -15.14 -7.47 2.62
CA ALA A 147 -15.17 -6.31 3.50
C ALA A 147 -16.51 -6.13 4.21
N SER A 148 -17.62 -6.44 3.53
CA SER A 148 -18.93 -6.59 4.17
C SER A 148 -19.85 -7.55 3.41
N PRO A 149 -20.81 -8.21 4.08
CA PRO A 149 -21.81 -9.05 3.43
C PRO A 149 -22.64 -8.29 2.38
N GLU A 150 -22.97 -7.01 2.66
CA GLU A 150 -23.70 -6.16 1.73
C GLU A 150 -22.91 -5.93 0.45
N LEU A 151 -21.64 -5.55 0.57
CA LEU A 151 -20.75 -5.32 -0.58
C LEU A 151 -20.62 -6.59 -1.42
N GLN A 152 -20.43 -7.74 -0.78
CA GLN A 152 -20.38 -9.03 -1.45
C GLN A 152 -21.67 -9.33 -2.22
N ASN A 153 -22.83 -9.07 -1.61
CA ASN A 153 -24.12 -9.28 -2.26
C ASN A 153 -24.33 -8.34 -3.44
N ILE A 154 -24.04 -7.05 -3.27
CA ILE A 154 -24.15 -6.04 -4.34
C ILE A 154 -23.26 -6.42 -5.53
N ARG A 155 -22.00 -6.77 -5.29
CA ARG A 155 -21.07 -7.17 -6.36
C ARG A 155 -21.52 -8.44 -7.08
N ARG A 156 -22.09 -9.41 -6.34
CA ARG A 156 -22.67 -10.62 -6.94
C ARG A 156 -23.87 -10.30 -7.82
N GLN A 157 -24.75 -9.40 -7.37
CA GLN A 157 -25.91 -8.95 -8.18
C GLN A 157 -25.46 -8.20 -9.42
N LEU A 158 -24.48 -7.30 -9.29
CA LEU A 158 -23.90 -6.57 -10.42
C LEU A 158 -23.36 -7.52 -11.48
N LYS A 159 -22.56 -8.50 -11.05
CA LYS A 159 -22.02 -9.52 -11.95
C LYS A 159 -23.13 -10.33 -12.64
N ALA A 160 -24.16 -10.72 -11.90
CA ALA A 160 -25.30 -11.44 -12.50
C ALA A 160 -26.05 -10.60 -13.54
N CYS A 161 -26.19 -9.29 -13.32
CA CYS A 161 -26.76 -8.38 -14.32
C CYS A 161 -25.89 -8.26 -15.57
N ASP A 162 -24.56 -8.10 -15.39
CA ASP A 162 -23.61 -8.04 -16.51
C ASP A 162 -23.62 -9.33 -17.35
N ASP A 163 -23.65 -10.48 -16.68
CA ASP A 163 -23.73 -11.79 -17.34
C ASP A 163 -25.05 -11.95 -18.10
N ALA A 164 -26.16 -11.50 -17.53
CA ALA A 164 -27.49 -11.52 -18.19
C ALA A 164 -27.51 -10.60 -19.44
N ILE A 165 -26.93 -9.40 -19.34
CA ILE A 165 -26.78 -8.49 -20.49
C ILE A 165 -25.97 -9.15 -21.60
N ARG A 166 -24.80 -9.72 -21.26
CA ARG A 166 -23.95 -10.42 -22.24
C ARG A 166 -24.69 -11.59 -22.91
N GLN A 167 -25.38 -12.39 -22.12
CA GLN A 167 -26.16 -13.52 -22.64
C GLN A 167 -27.26 -13.04 -23.60
N THR A 168 -28.03 -12.02 -23.23
CA THR A 168 -29.08 -11.44 -24.07
C THR A 168 -28.51 -10.94 -25.41
N LEU A 169 -27.39 -10.22 -25.37
CA LEU A 169 -26.73 -9.70 -26.56
C LEU A 169 -26.18 -10.82 -27.43
N GLN A 170 -25.61 -11.88 -26.86
CA GLN A 170 -25.16 -13.06 -27.59
C GLN A 170 -26.32 -13.81 -28.26
N ASP A 171 -27.48 -13.90 -27.60
CA ASP A 171 -28.66 -14.54 -28.18
C ASP A 171 -29.22 -13.73 -29.36
N ILE A 172 -29.18 -12.39 -29.27
CA ILE A 172 -29.55 -11.52 -30.40
C ILE A 172 -28.54 -11.67 -31.54
N LEU A 173 -27.23 -11.72 -31.26
CA LEU A 173 -26.21 -12.00 -32.27
C LEU A 173 -26.47 -13.31 -33.02
N LYS A 174 -26.81 -14.39 -32.31
CA LYS A 174 -27.09 -15.71 -32.91
C LYS A 174 -28.36 -15.68 -33.74
N LYS A 175 -29.43 -15.03 -33.25
CA LYS A 175 -30.74 -15.02 -33.91
C LYS A 175 -30.84 -14.01 -35.06
N SER A 176 -30.18 -12.87 -34.92
CA SER A 176 -30.34 -11.72 -35.80
C SER A 176 -29.04 -11.24 -36.44
N GLY A 177 -28.00 -12.08 -36.50
CA GLY A 177 -26.69 -11.74 -37.06
C GLY A 177 -26.70 -11.19 -38.48
N HIS A 178 -27.64 -11.62 -39.32
CA HIS A 178 -27.83 -11.13 -40.68
C HIS A 178 -28.30 -9.66 -40.76
N MET A 179 -28.91 -9.14 -39.67
CA MET A 179 -29.38 -7.76 -39.53
C MET A 179 -28.28 -6.82 -39.01
N LEU A 180 -27.17 -7.38 -38.51
CA LEU A 180 -26.08 -6.59 -37.95
C LEU A 180 -25.07 -6.22 -39.01
N ALA A 181 -24.47 -5.02 -38.88
CA ALA A 181 -23.40 -4.57 -39.75
C ALA A 181 -22.12 -5.38 -39.47
N GLU A 182 -21.86 -5.67 -38.22
CA GLU A 182 -20.76 -6.51 -37.75
C GLU A 182 -21.28 -7.45 -36.65
N ASN A 183 -20.76 -8.67 -36.65
CA ASN A 183 -21.20 -9.72 -35.70
C ASN A 183 -20.42 -9.66 -34.39
N LEU A 184 -20.41 -8.50 -33.73
CA LEU A 184 -19.74 -8.25 -32.48
C LEU A 184 -20.57 -7.39 -31.53
N ILE A 185 -20.25 -7.45 -30.24
CA ILE A 185 -20.77 -6.56 -29.21
C ILE A 185 -19.76 -5.42 -29.04
N ALA A 186 -20.19 -4.19 -29.33
CA ALA A 186 -19.38 -2.98 -29.13
C ALA A 186 -19.69 -2.30 -27.79
N SER A 187 -18.87 -1.39 -27.36
CA SER A 187 -19.14 -0.52 -26.22
C SER A 187 -19.23 0.93 -26.68
N ARG A 188 -20.30 1.63 -26.28
CA ARG A 188 -20.50 3.07 -26.51
C ARG A 188 -20.96 3.72 -25.21
N ASN A 189 -20.24 4.74 -24.77
CA ASN A 189 -20.57 5.49 -23.54
C ASN A 189 -20.79 4.58 -22.33
N GLY A 190 -19.96 3.51 -22.17
CA GLY A 190 -20.07 2.55 -21.07
C GLY A 190 -21.23 1.56 -21.19
N ARG A 191 -21.94 1.53 -22.33
CA ARG A 191 -23.02 0.57 -22.60
C ARG A 191 -22.64 -0.41 -23.69
N SER A 192 -23.05 -1.67 -23.53
CA SER A 192 -22.90 -2.69 -24.55
C SER A 192 -23.94 -2.49 -25.65
N VAL A 193 -23.52 -2.37 -26.89
CA VAL A 193 -24.37 -2.09 -28.05
C VAL A 193 -24.08 -3.07 -29.19
N LEU A 194 -25.08 -3.22 -30.09
CA LEU A 194 -24.95 -4.01 -31.33
C LEU A 194 -25.01 -3.08 -32.53
N PRO A 195 -24.07 -3.20 -33.51
CA PRO A 195 -24.09 -2.42 -34.74
C PRO A 195 -25.14 -2.98 -35.71
N VAL A 196 -26.28 -2.32 -35.80
CA VAL A 196 -27.40 -2.73 -36.68
C VAL A 196 -27.29 -2.05 -38.03
N LYS A 197 -27.54 -2.78 -39.13
CA LYS A 197 -27.63 -2.19 -40.46
C LYS A 197 -28.83 -1.25 -40.54
N ASN A 198 -28.69 -0.07 -41.15
CA ASN A 198 -29.76 0.93 -41.28
C ASN A 198 -31.06 0.37 -41.84
N THR A 199 -31.01 -0.56 -42.77
CA THR A 199 -32.17 -1.24 -43.37
C THR A 199 -32.99 -2.08 -42.38
N TYR A 200 -32.41 -2.41 -41.22
CA TYR A 200 -33.07 -3.23 -40.18
C TYR A 200 -33.27 -2.48 -38.84
N SER A 201 -32.97 -1.17 -38.79
CA SER A 201 -33.05 -0.36 -37.55
C SER A 201 -34.41 -0.47 -36.85
N ASN A 202 -35.51 -0.61 -37.60
CA ASN A 202 -36.87 -0.73 -37.07
C ASN A 202 -37.30 -2.19 -36.77
N ARG A 203 -36.45 -3.18 -37.03
CA ARG A 203 -36.78 -4.62 -36.82
C ARG A 203 -36.17 -5.23 -35.59
N ILE A 204 -35.18 -4.57 -35.00
CA ILE A 204 -34.56 -4.97 -33.75
C ILE A 204 -35.10 -4.05 -32.66
N ALA A 205 -35.72 -4.62 -31.66
CA ALA A 205 -36.22 -3.85 -30.51
C ALA A 205 -35.03 -3.35 -29.67
N GLY A 206 -34.93 -2.05 -29.49
CA GLY A 206 -33.85 -1.44 -28.72
C GLY A 206 -33.91 0.08 -28.75
N VAL A 207 -32.96 0.70 -28.03
CA VAL A 207 -32.75 2.14 -28.03
C VAL A 207 -31.55 2.47 -28.89
N VAL A 208 -31.69 3.38 -29.85
CA VAL A 208 -30.59 3.84 -30.69
C VAL A 208 -29.69 4.75 -29.84
N HIS A 209 -28.41 4.40 -29.76
CA HIS A 209 -27.40 5.16 -29.01
C HIS A 209 -26.50 6.00 -29.94
N ASP A 210 -26.39 5.62 -31.23
CA ASP A 210 -25.58 6.33 -32.23
C ASP A 210 -26.08 5.93 -33.63
N ILE A 211 -25.95 6.82 -34.61
CA ILE A 211 -26.38 6.62 -36.02
C ILE A 211 -25.17 6.72 -36.93
#